data_e11757a2d9fefa1def121f5e3f81629b
#
_entry.id   e11757a2d9fefa1def121f5e3f81629b
#
_cell.length_a   1.000
_cell.length_b   1.000
_cell.length_c   1.000
_cell.angle_alpha   90.00
_cell.angle_beta   90.00
_cell.angle_gamma   90.00
#
_symmetry.space_group_name_H-M   'P 1'
#
loop_
_entity.id
_entity.type
_entity.pdbx_description
1 polymer ?
#
loop_
_entity_poly.entity_id
_entity_poly.type
_entity_poly.pdbx_seq_one_letter_code
_entity_poly.pdbx_strand_id
1 'polypeptide(L)'
;VYLACVLATHAQKGLPAFGIYGHDVVEADDSTIGDDIKEKLLRFGRAAVAAATMRGKSYLQIGSICMGIGGSIIDSDFMESYLGMRVESVDEVEIIRRMTEGIYDEAEFQKALAWAKEKCIIGYDKNPDFVRKSDEVKEEQFEFAVKMAVIIKDLMNGNKNLPEGCEEEAVGHNALAAGFQG
;
A
#
# COMPACT_ATOMS: atom_id res chain seq x y z
N VAL A 1 20.78 -23.20 -26.50
CA VAL A 1 22.15 -22.64 -26.53
C VAL A 1 22.12 -21.14 -26.24
N TYR A 2 21.39 -20.32 -27.02
CA TYR A 2 21.42 -18.85 -26.85
C TYR A 2 21.01 -18.38 -25.44
N LEU A 3 19.93 -18.93 -24.88
CA LEU A 3 19.49 -18.57 -23.52
C LEU A 3 20.55 -18.91 -22.47
N ALA A 4 21.22 -20.05 -22.58
CA ALA A 4 22.30 -20.43 -21.67
C ALA A 4 23.50 -19.46 -21.75
N CYS A 5 23.84 -18.96 -22.94
CA CYS A 5 24.89 -17.96 -23.12
C CYS A 5 24.50 -16.62 -22.48
N VAL A 6 23.25 -16.19 -22.60
CA VAL A 6 22.73 -14.97 -21.97
C VAL A 6 22.78 -15.09 -20.45
N LEU A 7 22.31 -16.21 -19.89
CA LEU A 7 22.34 -16.45 -18.44
C LEU A 7 23.78 -16.48 -17.91
N ALA A 8 24.73 -17.14 -18.64
CA ALA A 8 26.13 -17.17 -18.28
C ALA A 8 26.76 -15.76 -18.29
N THR A 9 26.44 -14.95 -19.29
CA THR A 9 26.93 -13.57 -19.38
C THR A 9 26.42 -12.71 -18.21
N HIS A 10 25.16 -12.86 -17.83
CA HIS A 10 24.58 -12.15 -16.66
C HIS A 10 25.28 -12.61 -15.37
N ALA A 11 25.46 -13.92 -15.20
CA ALA A 11 26.15 -14.48 -14.02
C ALA A 11 27.58 -13.95 -13.90
N GLN A 12 28.33 -13.86 -15.01
CA GLN A 12 29.70 -13.30 -15.01
C GLN A 12 29.74 -11.83 -14.59
N LYS A 13 28.67 -11.09 -14.84
CA LYS A 13 28.55 -9.67 -14.46
C LYS A 13 27.88 -9.46 -13.09
N GLY A 14 27.58 -10.53 -12.35
CA GLY A 14 26.87 -10.46 -11.08
C GLY A 14 25.42 -9.95 -11.20
N LEU A 15 24.84 -10.02 -12.40
CA LEU A 15 23.46 -9.60 -12.62
C LEU A 15 22.51 -10.78 -12.41
N PRO A 16 21.43 -10.61 -11.61
CA PRO A 16 20.45 -11.66 -11.41
C PRO A 16 19.70 -11.94 -12.72
N ALA A 17 19.63 -13.21 -13.09
CA ALA A 17 18.86 -13.65 -14.24
C ALA A 17 18.34 -15.07 -14.04
N PHE A 18 17.18 -15.37 -14.60
CA PHE A 18 16.62 -16.72 -14.62
C PHE A 18 15.94 -16.97 -15.96
N GLY A 19 15.87 -18.24 -16.37
CA GLY A 19 15.24 -18.63 -17.62
C GLY A 19 13.86 -19.20 -17.42
N ILE A 20 12.96 -18.88 -18.35
CA ILE A 20 11.65 -19.54 -18.49
C ILE A 20 11.73 -20.38 -19.76
N TYR A 21 11.58 -21.70 -19.62
CA TYR A 21 11.75 -22.66 -20.71
C TYR A 21 10.40 -23.25 -21.12
N GLY A 22 10.18 -23.35 -22.42
CA GLY A 22 9.15 -24.18 -23.03
C GLY A 22 9.72 -25.51 -23.54
N HIS A 23 8.95 -26.24 -24.32
CA HIS A 23 9.40 -27.41 -25.07
C HIS A 23 10.28 -26.99 -26.28
N ASP A 24 11.07 -27.92 -26.79
CA ASP A 24 11.81 -27.68 -28.04
C ASP A 24 10.83 -27.72 -29.21
N VAL A 25 10.71 -26.58 -29.89
CA VAL A 25 9.76 -26.41 -31.02
C VAL A 25 10.05 -27.37 -32.18
N VAL A 26 11.32 -27.63 -32.43
CA VAL A 26 11.72 -28.50 -33.56
C VAL A 26 11.46 -29.97 -33.24
N GLU A 27 11.84 -30.43 -32.04
CA GLU A 27 11.62 -31.81 -31.62
C GLU A 27 10.13 -32.11 -31.41
N ALA A 28 9.36 -31.15 -30.92
CA ALA A 28 7.93 -31.31 -30.69
C ALA A 28 7.08 -31.08 -31.94
N ASP A 29 7.66 -30.54 -33.02
CA ASP A 29 6.93 -30.05 -34.22
C ASP A 29 5.72 -29.16 -33.83
N ASP A 30 5.92 -28.35 -32.80
CA ASP A 30 4.88 -27.49 -32.19
C ASP A 30 5.47 -26.14 -31.79
N SER A 31 4.99 -25.08 -32.44
CA SER A 31 5.40 -23.71 -32.21
C SER A 31 4.52 -23.00 -31.17
N THR A 32 3.58 -23.69 -30.55
CA THR A 32 2.71 -23.09 -29.52
C THR A 32 3.44 -22.88 -28.21
N ILE A 33 3.00 -21.89 -27.42
CA ILE A 33 3.48 -21.65 -26.08
C ILE A 33 2.54 -22.33 -25.10
N GLY A 34 3.04 -23.29 -24.32
CA GLY A 34 2.28 -23.98 -23.29
C GLY A 34 1.70 -23.01 -22.24
N ASP A 35 0.56 -23.36 -21.68
CA ASP A 35 -0.14 -22.48 -20.73
C ASP A 35 0.67 -22.25 -19.43
N ASP A 36 1.45 -23.22 -18.99
CA ASP A 36 2.37 -23.07 -17.86
C ASP A 36 3.47 -22.02 -18.13
N ILE A 37 3.95 -21.94 -19.36
CA ILE A 37 4.93 -20.93 -19.79
C ILE A 37 4.29 -19.55 -19.85
N LYS A 38 3.07 -19.45 -20.42
CA LYS A 38 2.30 -18.20 -20.40
C LYS A 38 2.08 -17.68 -18.99
N GLU A 39 1.71 -18.58 -18.06
CA GLU A 39 1.53 -18.21 -16.65
C GLU A 39 2.82 -17.67 -16.01
N LYS A 40 3.95 -18.34 -16.24
CA LYS A 40 5.26 -17.88 -15.73
C LYS A 40 5.65 -16.52 -16.30
N LEU A 41 5.43 -16.28 -17.60
CA LEU A 41 5.69 -14.99 -18.24
C LEU A 41 4.79 -13.89 -17.68
N LEU A 42 3.51 -14.17 -17.49
CA LEU A 42 2.57 -13.21 -16.89
C LEU A 42 2.92 -12.91 -15.45
N ARG A 43 3.32 -13.90 -14.66
CA ARG A 43 3.78 -13.71 -13.28
C ARG A 43 5.03 -12.82 -13.23
N PHE A 44 5.99 -13.07 -14.08
CA PHE A 44 7.18 -12.23 -14.20
C PHE A 44 6.82 -10.79 -14.59
N GLY A 45 5.97 -10.62 -15.61
CA GLY A 45 5.53 -9.29 -16.06
C GLY A 45 4.82 -8.51 -14.94
N ARG A 46 3.91 -9.16 -14.20
CA ARG A 46 3.23 -8.55 -13.05
C ARG A 46 4.20 -8.17 -11.94
N ALA A 47 5.17 -9.03 -11.61
CA ALA A 47 6.18 -8.73 -10.61
C ALA A 47 7.08 -7.55 -11.05
N ALA A 48 7.47 -7.49 -12.31
CA ALA A 48 8.26 -6.38 -12.86
C ALA A 48 7.50 -5.04 -12.80
N VAL A 49 6.21 -5.05 -13.14
CA VAL A 49 5.35 -3.85 -13.02
C VAL A 49 5.20 -3.42 -11.56
N ALA A 50 4.99 -4.36 -10.64
CA ALA A 50 4.89 -4.06 -9.22
C ALA A 50 6.19 -3.44 -8.69
N ALA A 51 7.35 -4.03 -9.00
CA ALA A 51 8.65 -3.48 -8.60
C ALA A 51 8.91 -2.09 -9.20
N ALA A 52 8.56 -1.88 -10.47
CA ALA A 52 8.70 -0.58 -11.11
C ALA A 52 7.75 0.47 -10.49
N THR A 53 6.54 0.07 -10.08
CA THR A 53 5.57 0.96 -9.45
C THR A 53 6.01 1.41 -8.06
N MET A 54 6.66 0.53 -7.29
CA MET A 54 7.18 0.85 -5.96
C MET A 54 8.35 1.84 -6.01
N ARG A 55 9.19 1.77 -7.03
CA ARG A 55 10.41 2.54 -7.12
C ARG A 55 10.14 4.05 -7.14
N GLY A 56 10.75 4.77 -6.18
CA GLY A 56 10.57 6.22 -6.01
C GLY A 56 9.26 6.63 -5.32
N LYS A 57 8.45 5.67 -4.88
CA LYS A 57 7.29 5.90 -4.04
C LYS A 57 7.67 5.91 -2.55
N SER A 58 6.71 6.26 -1.70
CA SER A 58 6.88 6.26 -0.25
C SER A 58 6.02 5.19 0.42
N TYR A 59 6.47 4.73 1.57
CA TYR A 59 5.64 4.16 2.62
C TYR A 59 5.41 5.24 3.68
N LEU A 60 4.17 5.55 4.01
CA LEU A 60 3.83 6.55 5.02
C LEU A 60 3.68 5.86 6.39
N GLN A 61 4.66 6.08 7.25
CA GLN A 61 4.62 5.68 8.64
C GLN A 61 3.82 6.71 9.43
N ILE A 62 2.78 6.27 10.14
CA ILE A 62 1.95 7.11 10.99
C ILE A 62 2.29 6.78 12.45
N GLY A 63 2.71 7.78 13.21
CA GLY A 63 3.22 7.57 14.55
C GLY A 63 4.69 7.21 14.62
N SER A 64 5.12 6.69 15.76
CA SER A 64 6.50 6.37 16.06
C SER A 64 6.60 5.09 16.90
N ILE A 65 7.79 4.77 17.37
CA ILE A 65 8.04 3.60 18.21
C ILE A 65 7.23 3.68 19.50
N CYS A 66 6.39 2.68 19.73
CA CYS A 66 5.63 2.55 20.98
C CYS A 66 6.41 1.70 21.97
N MET A 67 6.62 2.23 23.18
CA MET A 67 7.24 1.54 24.34
C MET A 67 8.53 0.76 24.04
N GLY A 68 9.31 1.21 23.04
CA GLY A 68 10.57 0.56 22.68
C GLY A 68 10.42 -0.80 21.96
N ILE A 69 9.27 -1.09 21.38
CA ILE A 69 9.05 -2.33 20.64
C ILE A 69 9.79 -2.24 19.31
N GLY A 70 10.97 -2.85 19.22
CA GLY A 70 11.81 -2.83 18.02
C GLY A 70 11.16 -3.43 16.77
N GLY A 71 10.20 -4.35 16.92
CA GLY A 71 9.48 -4.95 15.81
C GLY A 71 8.50 -4.00 15.08
N SER A 72 8.17 -2.85 15.68
CA SER A 72 7.35 -1.82 15.02
C SER A 72 8.18 -0.81 14.22
N ILE A 73 9.52 -0.88 14.32
CA ILE A 73 10.41 0.01 13.56
C ILE A 73 10.51 -0.47 12.11
N ILE A 74 10.22 0.42 11.19
CA ILE A 74 10.46 0.18 9.77
C ILE A 74 11.92 0.48 9.46
N ASP A 75 12.61 -0.51 8.91
CA ASP A 75 13.97 -0.34 8.40
C ASP A 75 13.94 0.43 7.08
N SER A 76 14.25 1.73 7.14
CA SER A 76 14.27 2.62 5.98
C SER A 76 15.31 2.22 4.94
N ASP A 77 16.47 1.72 5.39
CA ASP A 77 17.55 1.30 4.49
C ASP A 77 17.15 0.05 3.71
N PHE A 78 16.44 -0.88 4.37
CA PHE A 78 15.86 -2.04 3.69
C PHE A 78 14.79 -1.61 2.67
N MET A 79 13.89 -0.72 3.05
CA MET A 79 12.82 -0.24 2.16
C MET A 79 13.41 0.44 0.92
N GLU A 80 14.42 1.27 1.08
CA GLU A 80 15.07 1.97 -0.03
C GLU A 80 15.90 1.02 -0.90
N SER A 81 16.78 0.22 -0.30
CA SER A 81 17.70 -0.63 -1.04
C SER A 81 17.01 -1.80 -1.74
N TYR A 82 16.00 -2.40 -1.10
CA TYR A 82 15.32 -3.59 -1.61
C TYR A 82 14.09 -3.27 -2.47
N LEU A 83 13.24 -2.34 -2.02
CA LEU A 83 12.00 -1.98 -2.70
C LEU A 83 12.11 -0.70 -3.55
N GLY A 84 13.15 0.10 -3.33
CA GLY A 84 13.30 1.41 -3.94
C GLY A 84 12.29 2.44 -3.42
N MET A 85 11.75 2.21 -2.23
CA MET A 85 10.75 3.06 -1.58
C MET A 85 11.38 3.87 -0.44
N ARG A 86 10.92 5.11 -0.27
CA ARG A 86 11.26 5.93 0.90
C ARG A 86 10.31 5.61 2.05
N VAL A 87 10.77 5.82 3.28
CA VAL A 87 9.91 5.87 4.46
C VAL A 87 9.74 7.33 4.85
N GLU A 88 8.51 7.80 4.88
CA GLU A 88 8.15 9.14 5.36
C GLU A 88 7.28 9.00 6.59
N SER A 89 7.46 9.88 7.59
CA SER A 89 6.76 9.79 8.86
C SER A 89 5.85 10.98 9.08
N VAL A 90 4.65 10.71 9.55
CA VAL A 90 3.67 11.71 10.00
C VAL A 90 3.24 11.35 11.41
N ASP A 91 3.16 12.34 12.29
CA ASP A 91 2.66 12.13 13.66
C ASP A 91 1.13 11.90 13.63
N GLU A 92 0.64 11.05 14.53
CA GLU A 92 -0.80 10.78 14.68
C GLU A 92 -1.60 12.04 15.01
N VAL A 93 -0.98 13.01 15.72
CA VAL A 93 -1.58 14.31 16.03
C VAL A 93 -2.00 15.08 14.79
N GLU A 94 -1.32 14.90 13.67
CA GLU A 94 -1.69 15.54 12.39
C GLU A 94 -3.06 15.05 11.90
N ILE A 95 -3.38 13.77 12.05
CA ILE A 95 -4.69 13.24 11.69
C ILE A 95 -5.77 13.86 12.58
N ILE A 96 -5.53 13.94 13.89
CA ILE A 96 -6.46 14.54 14.84
C ILE A 96 -6.64 16.04 14.57
N ARG A 97 -5.56 16.77 14.27
CA ARG A 97 -5.61 18.17 13.86
C ARG A 97 -6.51 18.36 12.65
N ARG A 98 -6.28 17.59 11.58
CA ARG A 98 -7.12 17.67 10.36
C ARG A 98 -8.57 17.36 10.62
N MET A 99 -8.87 16.39 11.47
CA MET A 99 -10.24 16.10 11.87
C MET A 99 -10.90 17.28 12.62
N THR A 100 -10.17 17.87 13.57
CA THR A 100 -10.68 18.92 14.46
C THR A 100 -10.86 20.25 13.73
N GLU A 101 -9.94 20.57 12.82
CA GLU A 101 -9.94 21.81 12.04
C GLU A 101 -10.72 21.70 10.73
N GLY A 102 -11.26 20.50 10.39
CA GLY A 102 -12.05 20.29 9.19
C GLY A 102 -11.21 20.26 7.90
N ILE A 103 -9.92 19.88 7.99
CA ILE A 103 -8.99 19.82 6.86
C ILE A 103 -9.13 18.47 6.14
N TYR A 104 -10.23 18.27 5.47
CA TYR A 104 -10.52 17.11 4.61
C TYR A 104 -11.63 17.46 3.62
N ASP A 105 -11.76 16.69 2.53
CA ASP A 105 -12.85 16.85 1.55
C ASP A 105 -14.13 16.22 2.11
N GLU A 106 -15.07 17.08 2.57
CA GLU A 106 -16.35 16.64 3.12
C GLU A 106 -17.17 15.84 2.11
N ALA A 107 -17.15 16.21 0.83
CA ALA A 107 -17.91 15.49 -0.20
C ALA A 107 -17.33 14.09 -0.43
N GLU A 108 -16.02 13.93 -0.37
CA GLU A 108 -15.36 12.64 -0.44
C GLU A 108 -15.64 11.81 0.82
N PHE A 109 -15.57 12.41 2.00
CA PHE A 109 -15.92 11.73 3.25
C PHE A 109 -17.35 11.17 3.22
N GLN A 110 -18.34 11.95 2.78
CA GLN A 110 -19.72 11.47 2.70
C GLN A 110 -19.89 10.30 1.71
N LYS A 111 -19.19 10.33 0.57
CA LYS A 111 -19.16 9.21 -0.38
C LYS A 111 -18.52 7.97 0.21
N ALA A 112 -17.39 8.13 0.90
CA ALA A 112 -16.68 7.05 1.54
C ALA A 112 -17.52 6.42 2.66
N LEU A 113 -18.18 7.23 3.47
CA LEU A 113 -19.08 6.78 4.53
C LEU A 113 -20.27 5.99 3.99
N ALA A 114 -20.93 6.51 2.95
CA ALA A 114 -22.05 5.81 2.32
C ALA A 114 -21.60 4.46 1.72
N TRP A 115 -20.46 4.42 1.05
CA TRP A 115 -19.88 3.20 0.52
C TRP A 115 -19.51 2.21 1.64
N ALA A 116 -18.89 2.68 2.72
CA ALA A 116 -18.51 1.83 3.83
C ALA A 116 -19.73 1.23 4.53
N LYS A 117 -20.79 2.02 4.76
CA LYS A 117 -22.07 1.53 5.32
C LYS A 117 -22.75 0.47 4.43
N GLU A 118 -22.59 0.59 3.11
CA GLU A 118 -23.16 -0.40 2.17
C GLU A 118 -22.33 -1.69 2.10
N LYS A 119 -21.00 -1.59 2.11
CA LYS A 119 -20.09 -2.70 1.78
C LYS A 119 -19.49 -3.40 2.99
N CYS A 120 -19.33 -2.70 4.12
CA CYS A 120 -18.75 -3.30 5.31
C CYS A 120 -19.77 -4.18 6.04
N ILE A 121 -19.36 -5.40 6.35
CA ILE A 121 -20.16 -6.33 7.14
C ILE A 121 -19.84 -6.07 8.62
N ILE A 122 -20.85 -5.64 9.37
CA ILE A 122 -20.73 -5.47 10.83
C ILE A 122 -20.73 -6.86 11.47
N GLY A 123 -19.61 -7.17 12.14
CA GLY A 123 -19.48 -8.41 12.87
C GLY A 123 -20.23 -8.39 14.21
N TYR A 124 -20.32 -9.56 14.83
CA TYR A 124 -20.90 -9.68 16.17
C TYR A 124 -19.90 -9.19 17.24
N ASP A 125 -20.38 -8.31 18.11
CA ASP A 125 -19.62 -7.82 19.27
C ASP A 125 -19.55 -8.91 20.36
N LYS A 126 -18.38 -9.55 20.51
CA LYS A 126 -18.12 -10.61 21.48
C LYS A 126 -17.74 -10.12 22.87
N ASN A 127 -17.68 -8.80 23.07
CA ASN A 127 -17.33 -8.25 24.38
C ASN A 127 -18.41 -8.56 25.43
N PRO A 128 -18.03 -8.73 26.71
CA PRO A 128 -19.00 -8.81 27.79
C PRO A 128 -19.85 -7.54 27.87
N ASP A 129 -21.10 -7.66 28.33
CA ASP A 129 -22.09 -6.57 28.33
C ASP A 129 -21.58 -5.32 29.07
N PHE A 130 -20.78 -5.47 30.13
CA PHE A 130 -20.29 -4.35 30.94
C PHE A 130 -19.22 -3.48 30.22
N VAL A 131 -18.62 -3.98 29.12
CA VAL A 131 -17.67 -3.20 28.28
C VAL A 131 -18.24 -2.91 26.89
N ARG A 132 -19.37 -3.50 26.54
CA ARG A 132 -19.98 -3.31 25.24
C ARG A 132 -20.48 -1.87 25.09
N LYS A 133 -20.10 -1.26 23.97
CA LYS A 133 -20.55 0.11 23.67
C LYS A 133 -21.97 0.12 23.11
N SER A 134 -22.69 1.23 23.30
CA SER A 134 -23.98 1.45 22.67
C SER A 134 -23.83 1.55 21.14
N ASP A 135 -24.93 1.38 20.42
CA ASP A 135 -24.93 1.44 18.94
C ASP A 135 -24.60 2.85 18.45
N GLU A 136 -24.99 3.88 19.18
CA GLU A 136 -24.64 5.27 18.88
C GLU A 136 -23.12 5.48 18.96
N VAL A 137 -22.46 5.00 20.02
CA VAL A 137 -21.01 5.10 20.16
C VAL A 137 -20.28 4.31 19.08
N LYS A 138 -20.81 3.15 18.69
CA LYS A 138 -20.23 2.36 17.59
C LYS A 138 -20.35 3.08 16.24
N GLU A 139 -21.47 3.76 16.01
CA GLU A 139 -21.67 4.55 14.81
C GLU A 139 -20.69 5.74 14.75
N GLU A 140 -20.55 6.49 15.84
CA GLU A 140 -19.55 7.56 15.95
C GLU A 140 -18.13 7.06 15.71
N GLN A 141 -17.76 5.91 16.26
CA GLN A 141 -16.45 5.30 16.05
C GLN A 141 -16.26 4.84 14.59
N PHE A 142 -17.31 4.35 13.95
CA PHE A 142 -17.29 3.98 12.55
C PHE A 142 -17.07 5.19 11.64
N GLU A 143 -17.80 6.26 11.87
CA GLU A 143 -17.63 7.52 11.12
C GLU A 143 -16.24 8.13 11.34
N PHE A 144 -15.73 8.10 12.58
CA PHE A 144 -14.38 8.52 12.90
C PHE A 144 -13.33 7.72 12.11
N ALA A 145 -13.46 6.38 12.05
CA ALA A 145 -12.55 5.51 11.33
C ALA A 145 -12.56 5.79 9.81
N VAL A 146 -13.74 6.02 9.24
CA VAL A 146 -13.86 6.37 7.81
C VAL A 146 -13.23 7.73 7.53
N LYS A 147 -13.46 8.73 8.38
CA LYS A 147 -12.84 10.06 8.25
C LYS A 147 -11.32 9.97 8.33
N MET A 148 -10.80 9.20 9.29
CA MET A 148 -9.37 8.93 9.42
C MET A 148 -8.79 8.32 8.14
N ALA A 149 -9.48 7.35 7.54
CA ALA A 149 -9.05 6.71 6.30
C ALA A 149 -8.98 7.70 5.11
N VAL A 150 -9.95 8.62 5.00
CA VAL A 150 -9.95 9.69 3.99
C VAL A 150 -8.76 10.62 4.20
N ILE A 151 -8.51 11.08 5.43
CA ILE A 151 -7.37 11.93 5.75
C ILE A 151 -6.04 11.25 5.46
N ILE A 152 -5.90 9.96 5.81
CA ILE A 152 -4.69 9.18 5.50
C ILE A 152 -4.49 9.08 3.98
N LYS A 153 -5.55 8.84 3.22
CA LYS A 153 -5.48 8.85 1.75
C LYS A 153 -4.99 10.20 1.22
N ASP A 154 -5.45 11.31 1.79
CA ASP A 154 -5.00 12.65 1.40
C ASP A 154 -3.53 12.88 1.76
N LEU A 155 -3.09 12.46 2.94
CA LEU A 155 -1.67 12.44 3.31
C LEU A 155 -0.82 11.62 2.33
N MET A 156 -1.32 10.47 1.86
CA MET A 156 -0.60 9.65 0.90
C MET A 156 -0.49 10.29 -0.48
N ASN A 157 -1.59 10.80 -1.02
CA ASN A 157 -1.71 11.15 -2.44
C ASN A 157 -1.79 12.65 -2.70
N GLY A 158 -2.08 13.45 -1.68
CA GLY A 158 -2.51 14.83 -1.81
C GLY A 158 -3.99 14.94 -2.20
N ASN A 159 -4.59 16.10 -1.94
CA ASN A 159 -5.96 16.41 -2.32
C ASN A 159 -6.10 17.91 -2.61
N LYS A 160 -6.47 18.25 -3.84
CA LYS A 160 -6.66 19.65 -4.27
C LYS A 160 -8.02 20.24 -3.87
N ASN A 161 -8.92 19.43 -3.33
CA ASN A 161 -10.26 19.83 -2.93
C ASN A 161 -10.34 20.11 -1.42
N LEU A 162 -9.22 20.27 -0.74
CA LEU A 162 -9.20 20.69 0.65
C LEU A 162 -9.73 22.13 0.78
N PRO A 163 -10.19 22.55 1.97
CA PRO A 163 -10.63 23.93 2.21
C PRO A 163 -9.56 24.96 1.81
N GLU A 164 -10.03 26.15 1.45
CA GLU A 164 -9.16 27.29 1.13
C GLU A 164 -8.20 27.60 2.30
N GLY A 165 -6.94 27.87 1.98
CA GLY A 165 -5.89 28.10 2.99
C GLY A 165 -5.17 26.85 3.46
N CYS A 166 -5.45 25.68 2.87
CA CYS A 166 -4.81 24.40 3.20
C CYS A 166 -3.90 23.90 2.05
N GLU A 167 -3.18 24.81 1.37
CA GLU A 167 -2.36 24.47 0.21
C GLU A 167 -1.18 23.55 0.59
N GLU A 168 -0.62 23.69 1.79
CA GLU A 168 0.45 22.82 2.30
C GLU A 168 -0.07 21.43 2.59
N GLU A 169 -1.23 21.32 3.24
CA GLU A 169 -1.90 20.08 3.53
C GLU A 169 -2.40 19.33 2.30
N ALA A 170 -2.61 20.06 1.20
CA ALA A 170 -3.02 19.49 -0.08
C ALA A 170 -1.90 18.70 -0.77
N VAL A 171 -0.65 18.85 -0.32
CA VAL A 171 0.49 18.10 -0.85
C VAL A 171 0.56 16.72 -0.18
N GLY A 172 0.62 15.67 -1.00
CA GLY A 172 0.76 14.29 -0.51
C GLY A 172 2.21 13.82 -0.49
N HIS A 173 2.45 12.72 0.22
CA HIS A 173 3.75 12.09 0.37
C HIS A 173 4.11 11.12 -0.77
N ASN A 174 3.34 11.06 -1.86
CA ASN A 174 3.51 10.10 -2.96
C ASN A 174 3.61 8.64 -2.47
N ALA A 175 2.80 8.29 -1.49
CA ALA A 175 2.86 7.00 -0.82
C ALA A 175 1.96 5.94 -1.49
N LEU A 176 2.45 4.70 -1.56
CA LEU A 176 1.67 3.54 -2.02
C LEU A 176 0.98 2.80 -0.87
N ALA A 177 1.53 2.91 0.32
CA ALA A 177 1.00 2.28 1.51
C ALA A 177 1.20 3.20 2.72
N ALA A 178 0.37 3.03 3.73
CA ALA A 178 0.48 3.69 5.02
C ALA A 178 0.19 2.69 6.14
N GLY A 179 0.75 2.93 7.31
CA GLY A 179 0.47 2.11 8.48
C GLY A 179 0.80 2.81 9.78
N PHE A 180 0.00 2.52 10.80
CA PHE A 180 0.26 2.97 12.15
C PHE A 180 1.42 2.19 12.77
N GLN A 181 2.26 2.88 13.52
CA GLN A 181 3.38 2.33 14.26
C GLN A 181 3.08 2.46 15.75
N GLY A 182 2.88 1.33 16.42
CA GLY A 182 2.63 1.32 17.85
C GLY A 182 1.40 0.58 18.29
#